data_9af8f685b9556fb564a9abfa59f46102
#
_entry.id   9af8f685b9556fb564a9abfa59f46102
#
_cell.length_a   1.000
_cell.length_b   1.000
_cell.length_c   1.000
_cell.angle_alpha   90.00
_cell.angle_beta   90.00
_cell.angle_gamma   90.00
#
_symmetry.space_group_name_H-M   'P 1'
#
loop_
_entity.id
_entity.type
_entity.pdbx_description
1 polymer ?
#
loop_
_entity_poly.entity_id
_entity_poly.type
_entity_poly.pdbx_seq_one_letter_code
_entity_poly.pdbx_strand_id
1 'polypeptide(L)'
;MTESTKLKYIDNGDETVSDTRHGVMWMKNDTWLELGRLITWHDSLELARKKNEEKFAGYSNWRIPSASEAKYLFDAESSNMDVEGCEIHINPIFPPGCGFSTWTSQTRGAKAAMSYDFRSDYEYWLAKENDGFPSAVRLVRDEKEEEEDPEFVRIENKDDGTIIDNKTGLQWKADDSYMDLDKWVSWEEAKTYIVELNRKRFAGYEDWRMPTRKEAQSIYDPANPVTDNYGDTIFLIKGFPAGAGQTSWTKTLHRTERGTAIRFHFYNGDYKWNPMGLRSHGVRAVRTLKKDS
;
A
#
# COMPACT_ATOMS: atom_id res chain seq x y z
N MET A 1 -34.56 -16.74 20.71
CA MET A 1 -33.26 -17.17 20.16
C MET A 1 -32.29 -16.10 20.57
N THR A 2 -31.45 -16.38 21.55
CA THR A 2 -30.42 -15.44 22.05
C THR A 2 -29.33 -15.36 20.99
N GLU A 3 -29.17 -14.20 20.34
CA GLU A 3 -27.96 -13.90 19.60
C GLU A 3 -26.77 -14.06 20.56
N SER A 4 -25.92 -15.03 20.27
CA SER A 4 -24.64 -15.18 20.94
C SER A 4 -23.87 -13.91 20.67
N THR A 5 -23.68 -13.08 21.71
CA THR A 5 -22.84 -11.89 21.67
C THR A 5 -21.40 -12.35 21.41
N LYS A 6 -21.03 -12.45 20.14
CA LYS A 6 -19.64 -12.72 19.74
C LYS A 6 -18.78 -11.57 20.29
N LEU A 7 -17.79 -11.87 21.11
CA LEU A 7 -16.87 -10.88 21.63
C LEU A 7 -16.25 -10.11 20.44
N LYS A 8 -16.23 -8.78 20.54
CA LYS A 8 -15.65 -7.93 19.48
C LYS A 8 -14.15 -8.20 19.31
N TYR A 9 -13.45 -8.38 20.43
CA TYR A 9 -12.01 -8.62 20.46
C TYR A 9 -11.69 -9.88 21.26
N ILE A 10 -10.64 -10.60 20.83
CA ILE A 10 -10.08 -11.77 21.49
C ILE A 10 -8.58 -11.56 21.65
N ASP A 11 -8.08 -11.65 22.87
CA ASP A 11 -6.64 -11.70 23.15
C ASP A 11 -6.12 -13.10 22.82
N ASN A 12 -5.22 -13.20 21.85
CA ASN A 12 -4.70 -14.49 21.38
C ASN A 12 -3.59 -15.06 22.27
N GLY A 13 -3.06 -14.26 23.22
CA GLY A 13 -2.00 -14.68 24.13
C GLY A 13 -0.59 -14.70 23.52
N ASP A 14 -0.43 -14.24 22.29
CA ASP A 14 0.81 -14.19 21.51
C ASP A 14 1.19 -12.75 21.10
N GLU A 15 0.77 -11.76 21.91
CA GLU A 15 0.91 -10.33 21.64
C GLU A 15 0.04 -9.80 20.49
N THR A 16 -1.01 -10.54 20.14
CA THR A 16 -1.98 -10.11 19.14
C THR A 16 -3.41 -10.11 19.68
N VAL A 17 -4.30 -9.36 19.03
CA VAL A 17 -5.72 -9.24 19.34
C VAL A 17 -6.53 -9.40 18.06
N SER A 18 -7.40 -10.40 18.00
CA SER A 18 -8.34 -10.59 16.90
C SER A 18 -9.55 -9.66 17.01
N ASP A 19 -9.86 -8.91 15.95
CA ASP A 19 -11.13 -8.20 15.79
C ASP A 19 -12.11 -9.09 15.00
N THR A 20 -12.96 -9.79 15.70
CA THR A 20 -13.86 -10.80 15.09
C THR A 20 -14.98 -10.18 14.27
N ARG A 21 -15.24 -8.87 14.37
CA ARG A 21 -16.26 -8.17 13.58
C ARG A 21 -15.76 -7.79 12.19
N HIS A 22 -14.48 -7.42 12.13
CA HIS A 22 -13.89 -6.90 10.90
C HIS A 22 -12.96 -7.91 10.21
N GLY A 23 -12.67 -9.05 10.89
CA GLY A 23 -11.83 -10.13 10.33
C GLY A 23 -10.36 -9.70 10.17
N VAL A 24 -9.90 -8.87 11.10
CA VAL A 24 -8.51 -8.41 11.16
C VAL A 24 -7.88 -8.76 12.51
N MET A 25 -6.58 -8.88 12.53
CA MET A 25 -5.78 -9.10 13.72
C MET A 25 -4.84 -7.91 13.92
N TRP A 26 -4.77 -7.40 15.15
CA TRP A 26 -3.95 -6.26 15.56
C TRP A 26 -2.76 -6.71 16.37
N MET A 27 -1.63 -6.04 16.25
CA MET A 27 -0.62 -6.09 17.30
C MET A 27 -1.20 -5.53 18.60
N LYS A 28 -1.01 -6.26 19.72
CA LYS A 28 -1.54 -5.85 21.03
C LYS A 28 -0.88 -4.57 21.51
N ASN A 29 0.43 -4.46 21.32
CA ASN A 29 1.21 -3.25 21.59
C ASN A 29 1.32 -2.39 20.32
N ASP A 30 1.34 -1.08 20.51
CA ASP A 30 1.76 -0.14 19.47
C ASP A 30 3.24 0.23 19.61
N THR A 31 3.74 1.08 18.75
CA THR A 31 5.15 1.48 18.76
C THR A 31 5.56 2.25 20.00
N TRP A 32 4.65 2.95 20.67
CA TRP A 32 4.99 3.60 21.93
C TRP A 32 5.31 2.56 23.00
N LEU A 33 4.46 1.56 23.17
CA LEU A 33 4.67 0.48 24.15
C LEU A 33 5.91 -0.38 23.82
N GLU A 34 6.23 -0.57 22.54
CA GLU A 34 7.39 -1.37 22.13
C GLU A 34 8.72 -0.59 22.15
N LEU A 35 8.71 0.68 21.72
CA LEU A 35 9.92 1.47 21.47
C LEU A 35 10.11 2.65 22.42
N GLY A 36 9.10 3.00 23.21
CA GLY A 36 9.09 4.17 24.09
C GLY A 36 9.14 5.51 23.35
N ARG A 37 8.76 5.53 22.06
CA ARG A 37 8.77 6.75 21.23
C ARG A 37 7.73 6.70 20.14
N LEU A 38 7.31 7.87 19.67
CA LEU A 38 6.58 8.03 18.42
C LEU A 38 7.55 7.90 17.23
N ILE A 39 7.03 7.55 16.08
CA ILE A 39 7.84 7.29 14.89
C ILE A 39 7.29 8.03 13.66
N THR A 40 8.13 8.16 12.62
CA THR A 40 7.70 8.70 11.34
C THR A 40 6.82 7.71 10.58
N TRP A 41 6.11 8.18 9.57
CA TRP A 41 5.33 7.31 8.70
C TRP A 41 6.23 6.29 7.95
N HIS A 42 7.42 6.72 7.53
CA HIS A 42 8.40 5.84 6.88
C HIS A 42 8.94 4.78 7.83
N ASP A 43 9.22 5.13 9.09
CA ASP A 43 9.59 4.14 10.11
C ASP A 43 8.49 3.10 10.35
N SER A 44 7.21 3.48 10.17
CA SER A 44 6.08 2.55 10.29
C SER A 44 6.07 1.49 9.20
N LEU A 45 6.45 1.86 7.96
CA LEU A 45 6.62 0.90 6.85
C LEU A 45 7.78 -0.06 7.13
N GLU A 46 8.90 0.48 7.60
CA GLU A 46 10.08 -0.32 7.93
C GLU A 46 9.79 -1.28 9.10
N LEU A 47 9.02 -0.84 10.11
CA LEU A 47 8.58 -1.71 11.18
C LEU A 47 7.72 -2.86 10.66
N ALA A 48 6.76 -2.60 9.78
CA ALA A 48 5.92 -3.63 9.19
C ALA A 48 6.78 -4.66 8.41
N ARG A 49 7.76 -4.18 7.62
CA ARG A 49 8.72 -5.04 6.92
C ARG A 49 9.49 -5.95 7.90
N LYS A 50 10.04 -5.36 8.97
CA LYS A 50 10.80 -6.09 10.00
C LYS A 50 9.95 -7.15 10.70
N LYS A 51 8.71 -6.81 11.12
CA LYS A 51 7.77 -7.76 11.75
C LYS A 51 7.43 -8.92 10.82
N ASN A 52 7.34 -8.69 9.52
CA ASN A 52 7.11 -9.73 8.51
C ASN A 52 8.33 -10.64 8.32
N GLU A 53 9.54 -10.09 8.30
CA GLU A 53 10.78 -10.87 8.23
C GLU A 53 10.99 -11.75 9.47
N GLU A 54 10.68 -11.22 10.65
CA GLU A 54 10.73 -11.91 11.93
C GLU A 54 9.59 -12.92 12.11
N LYS A 55 8.59 -12.92 11.22
CA LYS A 55 7.35 -13.68 11.34
C LYS A 55 6.69 -13.48 12.70
N PHE A 56 6.49 -12.21 13.09
CA PHE A 56 5.90 -11.87 14.37
C PHE A 56 4.56 -12.60 14.59
N ALA A 57 4.41 -13.25 15.75
CA ALA A 57 3.29 -14.13 16.09
C ALA A 57 3.02 -15.25 15.05
N GLY A 58 4.02 -15.62 14.25
CA GLY A 58 3.92 -16.64 13.20
C GLY A 58 3.47 -16.12 11.83
N TYR A 59 3.25 -14.80 11.67
CA TYR A 59 2.69 -14.21 10.46
C TYR A 59 3.67 -13.28 9.74
N SER A 60 3.53 -13.17 8.41
CA SER A 60 4.39 -12.36 7.52
C SER A 60 3.62 -11.35 6.65
N ASN A 61 2.39 -11.00 7.04
CA ASN A 61 1.51 -10.09 6.31
C ASN A 61 1.06 -8.86 7.14
N TRP A 62 1.89 -8.46 8.13
CA TRP A 62 1.67 -7.26 8.92
C TRP A 62 1.81 -6.00 8.06
N ARG A 63 0.94 -5.04 8.27
CA ARG A 63 0.90 -3.77 7.53
C ARG A 63 0.41 -2.61 8.39
N ILE A 64 0.62 -1.39 7.92
CA ILE A 64 -0.02 -0.21 8.49
C ILE A 64 -1.52 -0.29 8.21
N PRO A 65 -2.39 0.05 9.18
CA PRO A 65 -3.84 0.04 8.98
C PRO A 65 -4.27 1.08 7.94
N SER A 66 -5.33 0.81 7.21
CA SER A 66 -6.08 1.84 6.49
C SER A 66 -6.78 2.79 7.47
N ALA A 67 -7.24 3.96 7.00
CA ALA A 67 -8.01 4.88 7.83
C ALA A 67 -9.29 4.24 8.39
N SER A 68 -9.98 3.43 7.57
CA SER A 68 -11.19 2.71 8.02
C SER A 68 -10.87 1.70 9.12
N GLU A 69 -9.74 0.99 9.00
CA GLU A 69 -9.32 0.03 10.02
C GLU A 69 -8.89 0.73 11.31
N ALA A 70 -8.13 1.82 11.23
CA ALA A 70 -7.79 2.62 12.41
C ALA A 70 -9.07 3.06 13.16
N LYS A 71 -10.12 3.43 12.42
CA LYS A 71 -11.41 3.77 12.99
C LYS A 71 -12.14 2.57 13.65
N TYR A 72 -11.84 1.33 13.28
CA TYR A 72 -12.41 0.15 13.97
C TYR A 72 -11.97 0.05 15.43
N LEU A 73 -10.79 0.58 15.76
CA LEU A 73 -10.29 0.61 17.14
C LEU A 73 -11.01 1.62 18.01
N PHE A 74 -11.54 2.71 17.41
CA PHE A 74 -12.27 3.73 18.14
C PHE A 74 -13.63 3.21 18.61
N ASP A 75 -13.92 3.41 19.89
CA ASP A 75 -15.18 3.04 20.51
C ASP A 75 -15.50 4.06 21.61
N ALA A 76 -16.44 4.97 21.33
CA ALA A 76 -16.80 6.07 22.23
C ALA A 76 -17.27 5.60 23.62
N GLU A 77 -17.70 4.35 23.75
CA GLU A 77 -18.12 3.75 25.03
C GLU A 77 -16.95 3.09 25.79
N SER A 78 -15.81 2.93 25.13
CA SER A 78 -14.59 2.39 25.74
C SER A 78 -13.75 3.50 26.33
N SER A 79 -13.11 3.23 27.47
CA SER A 79 -12.15 4.12 28.13
C SER A 79 -10.87 3.38 28.38
N ASN A 80 -9.76 3.97 27.96
CA ASN A 80 -8.40 3.53 28.18
C ASN A 80 -7.52 4.77 28.40
N MET A 81 -6.26 4.60 28.78
CA MET A 81 -5.33 5.70 29.01
C MET A 81 -4.17 5.64 28.03
N ASP A 82 -3.80 6.78 27.49
CA ASP A 82 -2.59 6.91 26.68
C ASP A 82 -1.33 7.14 27.54
N VAL A 83 -0.21 7.33 26.85
CA VAL A 83 1.09 7.56 27.46
C VAL A 83 1.17 8.85 28.30
N GLU A 84 0.34 9.84 28.01
CA GLU A 84 0.28 11.11 28.75
C GLU A 84 -0.71 11.05 29.91
N GLY A 85 -1.38 9.91 30.10
CA GLY A 85 -2.43 9.74 31.10
C GLY A 85 -3.75 10.40 30.72
N CYS A 86 -3.94 10.73 29.42
CA CYS A 86 -5.19 11.22 28.89
C CYS A 86 -6.08 10.08 28.46
N GLU A 87 -7.40 10.30 28.55
CA GLU A 87 -8.37 9.31 28.09
C GLU A 87 -8.35 9.15 26.57
N ILE A 88 -8.36 7.90 26.13
CA ILE A 88 -8.53 7.49 24.74
C ILE A 88 -9.65 6.46 24.62
N HIS A 89 -10.33 6.46 23.50
CA HIS A 89 -11.50 5.63 23.26
C HIS A 89 -11.14 4.36 22.47
N ILE A 90 -10.32 3.49 23.09
CA ILE A 90 -10.00 2.15 22.58
C ILE A 90 -10.32 1.10 23.64
N ASN A 91 -10.64 -0.11 23.18
CA ASN A 91 -11.00 -1.19 24.08
C ASN A 91 -9.85 -1.53 25.07
N PRO A 92 -10.16 -1.71 26.39
CA PRO A 92 -9.15 -2.04 27.41
C PRO A 92 -8.43 -3.39 27.22
N ILE A 93 -8.78 -4.19 26.24
CA ILE A 93 -8.01 -5.37 25.82
C ILE A 93 -6.62 -4.97 25.33
N PHE A 94 -6.51 -3.76 24.78
CA PHE A 94 -5.22 -3.15 24.47
C PHE A 94 -4.61 -2.51 25.70
N PRO A 95 -3.30 -2.69 25.95
CA PRO A 95 -2.66 -2.18 27.17
C PRO A 95 -2.79 -0.65 27.29
N PRO A 96 -2.94 -0.12 28.53
CA PRO A 96 -2.86 1.32 28.76
C PRO A 96 -1.43 1.84 28.55
N GLY A 97 -1.31 3.15 28.39
CA GLY A 97 -0.02 3.82 28.17
C GLY A 97 0.45 3.75 26.72
N CYS A 98 -0.41 3.37 25.78
CA CYS A 98 -0.11 3.39 24.34
C CYS A 98 -0.11 4.83 23.78
N GLY A 99 0.24 4.99 22.51
CA GLY A 99 0.09 6.26 21.81
C GLY A 99 -1.39 6.65 21.66
N PHE A 100 -1.66 7.94 21.68
CA PHE A 100 -3.03 8.47 21.50
C PHE A 100 -3.51 8.43 20.03
N SER A 101 -2.64 8.09 19.09
CA SER A 101 -2.94 8.09 17.66
C SER A 101 -2.19 6.97 16.94
N THR A 102 -2.64 6.65 15.72
CA THR A 102 -1.96 5.66 14.87
C THR A 102 -1.81 6.16 13.44
N TRP A 103 -0.63 5.95 12.83
CA TRP A 103 -0.44 6.12 11.41
C TRP A 103 -1.36 5.21 10.61
N THR A 104 -1.80 5.70 9.45
CA THR A 104 -2.56 4.92 8.47
C THR A 104 -1.83 4.85 7.14
N SER A 105 -2.26 3.93 6.28
CA SER A 105 -1.73 3.79 4.92
C SER A 105 -2.20 4.89 3.96
N GLN A 106 -3.11 5.76 4.41
CA GLN A 106 -3.62 6.87 3.62
C GLN A 106 -2.56 7.97 3.46
N THR A 107 -2.33 8.42 2.23
CA THR A 107 -1.35 9.47 1.94
C THR A 107 -1.94 10.59 1.09
N ARG A 108 -1.41 11.80 1.27
CA ARG A 108 -1.75 12.97 0.45
C ARG A 108 -0.47 13.55 -0.15
N GLY A 109 -0.21 13.18 -1.39
CA GLY A 109 1.05 13.53 -2.07
C GLY A 109 2.28 12.93 -1.39
N ALA A 110 3.46 13.41 -1.77
CA ALA A 110 4.73 12.89 -1.29
C ALA A 110 4.95 13.10 0.22
N LYS A 111 4.40 14.18 0.78
CA LYS A 111 4.85 14.72 2.06
C LYS A 111 3.94 14.45 3.24
N ALA A 112 2.67 14.04 3.02
CA ALA A 112 1.71 13.89 4.09
C ALA A 112 1.12 12.48 4.15
N ALA A 113 0.90 11.97 5.36
CA ALA A 113 0.14 10.77 5.64
C ALA A 113 -0.90 11.07 6.72
N MET A 114 -1.93 10.24 6.78
CA MET A 114 -2.98 10.38 7.77
C MET A 114 -2.61 9.67 9.06
N SER A 115 -2.82 10.34 10.18
CA SER A 115 -2.83 9.76 11.52
C SER A 115 -4.25 9.86 12.08
N TYR A 116 -4.73 8.80 12.72
CA TYR A 116 -6.03 8.75 13.36
C TYR A 116 -5.88 8.91 14.88
N ASP A 117 -6.61 9.85 15.46
CA ASP A 117 -6.56 10.22 16.88
C ASP A 117 -7.70 9.56 17.67
N PHE A 118 -7.35 8.77 18.69
CA PHE A 118 -8.29 8.05 19.53
C PHE A 118 -8.86 8.87 20.69
N ARG A 119 -8.37 10.10 20.94
CA ARG A 119 -8.94 11.03 21.92
C ARG A 119 -10.18 11.72 21.39
N SER A 120 -10.19 12.01 20.08
CA SER A 120 -11.15 12.95 19.46
C SER A 120 -11.94 12.40 18.26
N ASP A 121 -11.76 11.13 17.88
CA ASP A 121 -12.33 10.55 16.62
C ASP A 121 -11.98 11.42 15.41
N TYR A 122 -10.72 11.80 15.25
CA TYR A 122 -10.32 12.74 14.22
C TYR A 122 -9.14 12.26 13.38
N GLU A 123 -9.14 12.68 12.11
CA GLU A 123 -8.12 12.35 11.12
C GLU A 123 -7.21 13.56 10.88
N TYR A 124 -5.93 13.44 11.19
CA TYR A 124 -4.94 14.48 10.95
C TYR A 124 -4.05 14.13 9.76
N TRP A 125 -3.78 15.12 8.91
CA TRP A 125 -2.77 15.02 7.88
C TRP A 125 -1.44 15.56 8.41
N LEU A 126 -0.50 14.68 8.68
CA LEU A 126 0.81 15.00 9.26
C LEU A 126 1.91 14.80 8.21
N ALA A 127 3.04 15.48 8.40
CA ALA A 127 4.22 15.25 7.57
C ALA A 127 4.73 13.80 7.76
N LYS A 128 5.08 13.14 6.65
CA LYS A 128 5.64 11.78 6.68
C LYS A 128 7.02 11.74 7.32
N GLU A 129 7.81 12.78 7.06
CA GLU A 129 9.10 13.02 7.67
C GLU A 129 8.91 13.92 8.88
N ASN A 130 9.56 13.58 9.96
CA ASN A 130 9.30 14.18 11.25
C ASN A 130 9.82 15.60 11.36
N ASP A 131 8.94 16.58 11.33
CA ASP A 131 9.23 17.95 11.74
C ASP A 131 8.28 18.45 12.84
N GLY A 132 7.83 17.58 13.77
CA GLY A 132 7.15 18.04 14.95
C GLY A 132 5.94 17.24 15.44
N PHE A 133 5.33 16.40 14.61
CA PHE A 133 4.15 15.63 15.03
C PHE A 133 4.26 14.16 14.61
N PRO A 134 5.15 13.37 15.22
CA PRO A 134 5.18 11.94 15.00
C PRO A 134 3.92 11.29 15.61
N SER A 135 3.57 10.11 15.12
CA SER A 135 2.46 9.31 15.65
C SER A 135 2.96 7.92 16.05
N ALA A 136 2.20 7.20 16.83
CA ALA A 136 2.41 5.78 16.98
C ALA A 136 1.95 5.03 15.72
N VAL A 137 2.23 3.74 15.63
CA VAL A 137 1.53 2.82 14.75
C VAL A 137 1.19 1.54 15.49
N ARG A 138 -0.02 1.06 15.30
CA ARG A 138 -0.47 -0.28 15.65
C ARG A 138 -0.67 -1.04 14.35
N LEU A 139 0.19 -2.02 14.09
CA LEU A 139 0.09 -2.80 12.86
C LEU A 139 -1.12 -3.72 12.89
N VAL A 140 -1.61 -4.03 11.71
CA VAL A 140 -2.76 -4.88 11.46
C VAL A 140 -2.44 -5.91 10.37
N ARG A 141 -3.14 -7.03 10.39
CA ARG A 141 -3.17 -8.01 9.30
C ARG A 141 -4.59 -8.51 9.08
N ASP A 142 -4.89 -9.04 7.92
CA ASP A 142 -6.15 -9.73 7.69
C ASP A 142 -6.12 -11.08 8.45
N GLU A 143 -7.17 -11.39 9.23
CA GLU A 143 -7.23 -12.60 10.07
C GLU A 143 -7.32 -13.86 9.21
N LYS A 144 -8.07 -13.77 8.12
CA LYS A 144 -8.00 -14.77 7.08
C LYS A 144 -6.75 -14.46 6.25
N GLU A 145 -5.67 -15.19 6.48
CA GLU A 145 -4.84 -15.51 5.34
C GLU A 145 -5.80 -16.19 4.35
N GLU A 146 -5.93 -15.65 3.13
CA GLU A 146 -6.13 -16.58 2.02
C GLU A 146 -5.01 -17.58 2.24
N GLU A 147 -5.33 -18.86 2.57
CA GLU A 147 -4.34 -19.92 2.57
C GLU A 147 -3.66 -19.78 1.23
N GLU A 148 -2.52 -19.05 1.23
CA GLU A 148 -1.68 -19.02 0.05
C GLU A 148 -1.28 -20.48 -0.09
N ASP A 149 -1.85 -21.13 -1.10
CA ASP A 149 -1.38 -22.43 -1.53
C ASP A 149 0.16 -22.34 -1.45
N PRO A 150 0.83 -23.14 -0.62
CA PRO A 150 2.28 -23.03 -0.48
C PRO A 150 3.02 -23.23 -1.80
N GLU A 151 2.34 -23.75 -2.82
CA GLU A 151 2.79 -23.83 -4.21
C GLU A 151 2.38 -22.61 -5.05
N PHE A 152 1.57 -21.67 -4.50
CA PHE A 152 1.13 -20.48 -5.25
C PHE A 152 2.26 -19.46 -5.40
N VAL A 153 2.83 -19.41 -6.58
CA VAL A 153 3.82 -18.39 -6.97
C VAL A 153 3.06 -17.16 -7.50
N ARG A 154 2.92 -16.12 -6.66
CA ARG A 154 2.26 -14.88 -7.07
C ARG A 154 2.94 -14.24 -8.27
N ILE A 155 4.26 -14.11 -8.23
CA ILE A 155 5.05 -13.38 -9.23
C ILE A 155 5.97 -14.35 -9.96
N GLU A 156 5.81 -14.40 -11.26
CA GLU A 156 6.70 -15.14 -12.16
C GLU A 156 7.43 -14.18 -13.10
N ASN A 157 8.76 -14.14 -12.98
CA ASN A 157 9.59 -13.47 -13.97
C ASN A 157 9.79 -14.39 -15.18
N LYS A 158 9.52 -13.85 -16.36
CA LYS A 158 9.73 -14.55 -17.63
C LYS A 158 11.01 -14.05 -18.29
N ASP A 159 11.71 -14.96 -18.99
CA ASP A 159 12.94 -14.64 -19.73
C ASP A 159 12.69 -13.72 -20.96
N ASP A 160 11.44 -13.45 -21.27
CA ASP A 160 10.99 -12.58 -22.35
C ASP A 160 10.83 -11.10 -21.99
N GLY A 161 11.25 -10.70 -20.78
CA GLY A 161 11.13 -9.34 -20.26
C GLY A 161 9.75 -9.01 -19.71
N THR A 162 8.97 -10.03 -19.34
CA THR A 162 7.65 -9.84 -18.72
C THR A 162 7.58 -10.44 -17.31
N ILE A 163 6.60 -9.97 -16.55
CA ILE A 163 6.28 -10.41 -15.18
C ILE A 163 4.80 -10.78 -15.16
N ILE A 164 4.48 -11.99 -14.70
CA ILE A 164 3.12 -12.43 -14.46
C ILE A 164 2.79 -12.23 -12.98
N ASP A 165 1.69 -11.54 -12.69
CA ASP A 165 1.05 -11.51 -11.36
C ASP A 165 -0.16 -12.46 -11.37
N ASN A 166 0.03 -13.67 -10.89
CA ASN A 166 -0.99 -14.70 -10.82
C ASN A 166 -2.18 -14.33 -9.92
N LYS A 167 -1.96 -13.46 -8.91
CA LYS A 167 -3.03 -12.96 -8.04
C LYS A 167 -4.03 -12.09 -8.80
N THR A 168 -3.54 -11.27 -9.73
CA THR A 168 -4.41 -10.34 -10.49
C THR A 168 -4.77 -10.86 -11.88
N GLY A 169 -4.11 -11.90 -12.37
CA GLY A 169 -4.24 -12.38 -13.75
C GLY A 169 -3.70 -11.38 -14.77
N LEU A 170 -2.72 -10.58 -14.37
CA LEU A 170 -2.09 -9.57 -15.22
C LEU A 170 -0.66 -9.98 -15.60
N GLN A 171 -0.28 -9.63 -16.82
CA GLN A 171 1.11 -9.72 -17.26
C GLN A 171 1.61 -8.31 -17.55
N TRP A 172 2.75 -7.98 -16.99
CA TRP A 172 3.39 -6.68 -17.06
C TRP A 172 4.66 -6.74 -17.91
N LYS A 173 4.94 -5.67 -18.64
CA LYS A 173 6.31 -5.46 -19.11
C LYS A 173 7.18 -5.12 -17.88
N ALA A 174 8.30 -5.80 -17.73
CA ALA A 174 9.20 -5.61 -16.59
C ALA A 174 9.73 -4.17 -16.54
N ASP A 175 10.28 -3.70 -17.65
CA ASP A 175 10.73 -2.31 -17.80
C ASP A 175 9.56 -1.40 -18.13
N ASP A 176 9.65 -0.14 -17.73
CA ASP A 176 8.72 0.90 -18.14
C ASP A 176 9.22 1.68 -19.37
N SER A 177 8.42 2.65 -19.85
CA SER A 177 8.80 3.46 -21.00
C SER A 177 10.01 4.36 -20.75
N TYR A 178 10.32 4.71 -19.49
CA TYR A 178 11.51 5.50 -19.19
C TYR A 178 12.78 4.67 -19.41
N MET A 179 12.79 3.43 -18.93
CA MET A 179 13.92 2.51 -19.13
C MET A 179 14.18 2.20 -20.60
N ASP A 180 13.12 2.09 -21.42
CA ASP A 180 13.27 1.81 -22.85
C ASP A 180 13.68 3.03 -23.70
N LEU A 181 13.26 4.25 -23.29
CA LEU A 181 13.35 5.45 -24.13
C LEU A 181 14.33 6.48 -23.59
N ASP A 182 14.82 6.31 -22.35
CA ASP A 182 15.63 7.27 -21.60
C ASP A 182 15.03 8.69 -21.58
N LYS A 183 13.69 8.76 -21.50
CA LYS A 183 12.94 10.02 -21.40
C LYS A 183 11.55 9.85 -20.80
N TRP A 184 11.08 10.93 -20.22
CA TRP A 184 9.67 11.06 -19.82
C TRP A 184 8.77 11.28 -21.03
N VAL A 185 7.53 10.80 -20.92
CA VAL A 185 6.54 10.86 -22.00
C VAL A 185 5.28 11.59 -21.54
N SER A 186 4.61 12.25 -22.49
CA SER A 186 3.23 12.71 -22.33
C SER A 186 2.26 11.52 -22.41
N TRP A 187 1.00 11.73 -22.05
CA TRP A 187 0.00 10.67 -22.12
C TRP A 187 -0.22 10.13 -23.54
N GLU A 188 -0.20 11.03 -24.55
CA GLU A 188 -0.31 10.63 -25.98
C GLU A 188 0.96 9.87 -26.45
N GLU A 189 2.14 10.30 -26.01
CA GLU A 189 3.38 9.57 -26.30
C GLU A 189 3.40 8.20 -25.58
N ALA A 190 2.81 8.09 -24.39
CA ALA A 190 2.63 6.82 -23.68
C ALA A 190 1.73 5.87 -24.49
N LYS A 191 0.64 6.36 -25.09
CA LYS A 191 -0.19 5.57 -26.01
C LYS A 191 0.60 5.12 -27.24
N THR A 192 1.38 6.03 -27.82
CA THR A 192 2.23 5.69 -28.99
C THR A 192 3.23 4.60 -28.64
N TYR A 193 3.86 4.67 -27.44
CA TYR A 193 4.75 3.63 -26.96
C TYR A 193 4.04 2.26 -26.89
N ILE A 194 2.82 2.21 -26.34
CA ILE A 194 2.03 0.97 -26.27
C ILE A 194 1.70 0.44 -27.69
N VAL A 195 1.34 1.31 -28.62
CA VAL A 195 1.10 0.91 -30.02
C VAL A 195 2.35 0.28 -30.65
N GLU A 196 3.53 0.84 -30.37
CA GLU A 196 4.79 0.29 -30.88
C GLU A 196 5.15 -1.08 -30.25
N LEU A 197 4.85 -1.30 -28.96
CA LEU A 197 5.00 -2.62 -28.35
C LEU A 197 4.14 -3.68 -29.08
N ASN A 198 2.87 -3.33 -29.37
CA ASN A 198 1.95 -4.20 -30.07
C ASN A 198 2.39 -4.44 -31.54
N ARG A 199 2.83 -3.39 -32.23
CA ARG A 199 3.35 -3.52 -33.62
C ARG A 199 4.58 -4.44 -33.69
N LYS A 200 5.46 -4.37 -32.70
CA LYS A 200 6.66 -5.21 -32.57
C LYS A 200 6.36 -6.61 -32.02
N ARG A 201 5.11 -6.86 -31.60
CA ARG A 201 4.70 -8.09 -30.90
C ARG A 201 5.62 -8.40 -29.72
N PHE A 202 5.86 -7.40 -28.86
CA PHE A 202 6.75 -7.57 -27.72
C PHE A 202 6.34 -8.81 -26.89
N ALA A 203 7.31 -9.66 -26.56
CA ALA A 203 7.10 -10.96 -25.91
C ALA A 203 6.07 -11.87 -26.62
N GLY A 204 5.87 -11.69 -27.94
CA GLY A 204 4.89 -12.44 -28.73
C GLY A 204 3.45 -11.95 -28.69
N TYR A 205 3.17 -10.87 -27.96
CA TYR A 205 1.81 -10.36 -27.75
C TYR A 205 1.55 -9.04 -28.48
N GLU A 206 0.27 -8.78 -28.81
CA GLU A 206 -0.21 -7.58 -29.50
C GLU A 206 -1.40 -6.91 -28.78
N ASP A 207 -1.63 -7.29 -27.53
CA ASP A 207 -2.72 -6.79 -26.66
C ASP A 207 -2.24 -5.98 -25.44
N TRP A 208 -1.02 -5.45 -25.53
CA TRP A 208 -0.48 -4.52 -24.52
C TRP A 208 -1.31 -3.25 -24.46
N ARG A 209 -1.49 -2.73 -23.26
CA ARG A 209 -2.25 -1.52 -22.99
C ARG A 209 -1.69 -0.74 -21.80
N MET A 210 -2.13 0.50 -21.66
CA MET A 210 -1.90 1.27 -20.44
C MET A 210 -2.69 0.65 -19.29
N PRO A 211 -2.16 0.66 -18.05
CA PRO A 211 -2.90 0.19 -16.88
C PRO A 211 -4.05 1.13 -16.52
N THR A 212 -5.08 0.61 -15.88
CA THR A 212 -6.01 1.41 -15.07
C THR A 212 -5.30 1.88 -13.80
N ARG A 213 -5.90 2.85 -13.08
CA ARG A 213 -5.42 3.25 -11.74
C ARG A 213 -5.32 2.05 -10.77
N LYS A 214 -6.36 1.20 -10.74
CA LYS A 214 -6.39 0.03 -9.84
C LYS A 214 -5.30 -0.99 -10.19
N GLU A 215 -5.03 -1.20 -11.47
CA GLU A 215 -3.96 -2.08 -11.91
C GLU A 215 -2.58 -1.50 -11.56
N ALA A 216 -2.33 -0.21 -11.77
CA ALA A 216 -1.09 0.41 -11.31
C ALA A 216 -0.92 0.31 -9.78
N GLN A 217 -2.01 0.45 -9.03
CA GLN A 217 -2.02 0.28 -7.58
C GLN A 217 -1.72 -1.16 -7.15
N SER A 218 -2.12 -2.18 -7.92
CA SER A 218 -1.91 -3.59 -7.55
C SER A 218 -0.45 -4.03 -7.54
N ILE A 219 0.43 -3.29 -8.21
CA ILE A 219 1.87 -3.53 -8.20
C ILE A 219 2.63 -2.60 -7.24
N TYR A 220 1.95 -1.75 -6.49
CA TYR A 220 2.55 -0.98 -5.40
C TYR A 220 2.62 -1.84 -4.15
N ASP A 221 3.83 -1.97 -3.60
CA ASP A 221 4.06 -2.73 -2.36
C ASP A 221 5.01 -1.94 -1.45
N PRO A 222 4.48 -1.29 -0.40
CA PRO A 222 5.29 -0.49 0.51
C PRO A 222 6.32 -1.30 1.31
N ALA A 223 6.19 -2.63 1.34
CA ALA A 223 7.16 -3.50 1.99
C ALA A 223 8.35 -3.86 1.09
N ASN A 224 8.31 -3.53 -0.21
CA ASN A 224 9.35 -3.91 -1.15
C ASN A 224 9.98 -2.69 -1.85
N PRO A 225 11.02 -2.08 -1.27
CA PRO A 225 11.70 -0.93 -1.85
C PRO A 225 12.53 -1.32 -3.07
N VAL A 226 12.47 -0.50 -4.11
CA VAL A 226 13.26 -0.62 -5.35
C VAL A 226 13.83 0.75 -5.68
N THR A 227 15.03 0.81 -6.24
CA THR A 227 15.66 2.09 -6.66
C THR A 227 15.10 2.53 -8.02
N ASP A 228 14.71 3.79 -8.13
CA ASP A 228 14.25 4.39 -9.38
C ASP A 228 15.39 4.87 -10.30
N ASN A 229 15.05 5.58 -11.38
CA ASN A 229 15.99 6.13 -12.35
C ASN A 229 16.88 7.28 -11.81
N TYR A 230 16.55 7.86 -10.66
CA TYR A 230 17.32 8.94 -10.01
C TYR A 230 18.09 8.46 -8.78
N GLY A 231 17.97 7.18 -8.40
CA GLY A 231 18.56 6.66 -7.18
C GLY A 231 17.63 6.80 -5.95
N ASP A 232 16.41 7.30 -6.14
CA ASP A 232 15.41 7.44 -5.08
C ASP A 232 14.64 6.12 -4.87
N THR A 233 13.99 6.00 -3.72
CA THR A 233 13.21 4.81 -3.38
C THR A 233 11.79 4.90 -3.95
N ILE A 234 11.39 3.86 -4.67
CA ILE A 234 10.01 3.55 -5.05
C ILE A 234 9.64 2.17 -4.51
N PHE A 235 8.36 1.85 -4.53
CA PHE A 235 7.82 0.62 -3.93
C PHE A 235 7.03 -0.16 -4.97
N LEU A 236 7.57 -1.31 -5.37
CA LEU A 236 6.96 -2.21 -6.36
C LEU A 236 6.94 -3.63 -5.80
N ILE A 237 5.94 -4.42 -6.15
CA ILE A 237 5.94 -5.84 -5.81
C ILE A 237 7.24 -6.50 -6.30
N LYS A 238 7.66 -7.52 -5.60
CA LYS A 238 8.90 -8.25 -5.88
C LYS A 238 8.94 -8.72 -7.35
N GLY A 239 10.11 -8.59 -7.98
CA GLY A 239 10.33 -9.04 -9.35
C GLY A 239 10.50 -7.91 -10.38
N PHE A 240 10.06 -6.69 -10.09
CA PHE A 240 10.33 -5.54 -10.97
C PHE A 240 11.78 -5.06 -10.83
N PRO A 241 12.45 -4.70 -11.96
CA PRO A 241 13.82 -4.22 -11.91
C PRO A 241 13.93 -2.80 -11.35
N ALA A 242 15.13 -2.45 -10.87
CA ALA A 242 15.50 -1.08 -10.54
C ALA A 242 15.62 -0.21 -11.79
N GLY A 243 15.59 1.12 -11.63
CA GLY A 243 15.78 2.10 -12.70
C GLY A 243 14.50 2.58 -13.39
N ALA A 244 13.34 2.10 -12.96
CA ALA A 244 12.05 2.56 -13.48
C ALA A 244 11.71 3.99 -13.04
N GLY A 245 10.78 4.63 -13.75
CA GLY A 245 10.26 5.94 -13.34
C GLY A 245 9.42 5.88 -12.07
N GLN A 246 9.48 6.95 -11.26
CA GLN A 246 8.71 7.10 -10.02
C GLN A 246 7.20 7.08 -10.24
N THR A 247 6.75 7.38 -11.44
CA THR A 247 5.33 7.56 -11.76
C THR A 247 4.97 6.91 -13.08
N SER A 248 3.73 6.41 -13.18
CA SER A 248 3.21 5.84 -14.41
C SER A 248 1.88 6.48 -14.81
N TRP A 249 1.76 6.85 -16.09
CA TRP A 249 0.48 7.17 -16.69
C TRP A 249 -0.46 5.97 -16.63
N THR A 250 -1.75 6.26 -16.46
CA THR A 250 -2.83 5.27 -16.57
C THR A 250 -3.80 5.64 -17.68
N LYS A 251 -4.62 4.68 -18.12
CA LYS A 251 -5.70 4.95 -19.07
C LYS A 251 -6.91 5.65 -18.45
N THR A 252 -6.89 5.92 -17.15
CA THR A 252 -8.02 6.52 -16.43
C THR A 252 -8.08 8.01 -16.71
N LEU A 253 -9.14 8.44 -17.38
CA LEU A 253 -9.40 9.84 -17.75
C LEU A 253 -10.35 10.50 -16.78
N HIS A 254 -10.20 11.82 -16.60
CA HIS A 254 -11.14 12.61 -15.82
C HIS A 254 -12.49 12.72 -16.53
N ARG A 255 -13.60 12.55 -15.80
CA ARG A 255 -14.94 12.47 -16.40
C ARG A 255 -15.42 13.79 -17.00
N THR A 256 -15.10 14.91 -16.36
CA THR A 256 -15.58 16.25 -16.70
C THR A 256 -14.49 17.20 -17.18
N GLU A 257 -13.25 17.00 -16.72
CA GLU A 257 -12.10 17.83 -17.08
C GLU A 257 -11.33 17.19 -18.25
N ARG A 258 -11.60 17.70 -19.45
CA ARG A 258 -10.96 17.18 -20.68
C ARG A 258 -9.46 17.42 -20.67
N GLY A 259 -8.70 16.49 -21.23
CA GLY A 259 -7.24 16.61 -21.35
C GLY A 259 -6.50 16.28 -20.05
N THR A 260 -7.16 15.63 -19.10
CA THR A 260 -6.61 15.24 -17.80
C THR A 260 -6.71 13.74 -17.59
N ALA A 261 -5.60 13.11 -17.17
CA ALA A 261 -5.51 11.69 -16.88
C ALA A 261 -4.86 11.45 -15.52
N ILE A 262 -5.08 10.27 -14.95
CA ILE A 262 -4.41 9.86 -13.73
C ILE A 262 -2.99 9.40 -14.05
N ARG A 263 -2.03 9.90 -13.26
CA ARG A 263 -0.74 9.26 -13.01
C ARG A 263 -0.75 8.59 -11.64
N PHE A 264 -0.12 7.45 -11.53
CA PHE A 264 0.10 6.74 -10.27
C PHE A 264 1.55 6.95 -9.80
N HIS A 265 1.76 7.06 -8.49
CA HIS A 265 3.04 7.31 -7.87
C HIS A 265 3.53 6.08 -7.11
N PHE A 266 4.62 5.48 -7.57
CA PHE A 266 5.22 4.31 -6.91
C PHE A 266 6.05 4.65 -5.68
N TYR A 267 6.37 5.91 -5.43
CA TYR A 267 7.11 6.28 -4.22
C TYR A 267 6.21 6.41 -2.97
N ASN A 268 4.87 6.50 -3.13
CA ASN A 268 3.97 6.66 -1.99
C ASN A 268 2.58 6.03 -2.16
N GLY A 269 2.32 5.33 -3.26
CA GLY A 269 1.04 4.67 -3.51
C GLY A 269 -0.13 5.60 -3.84
N ASP A 270 0.13 6.89 -4.02
CA ASP A 270 -0.88 7.91 -4.32
C ASP A 270 -1.10 8.08 -5.84
N TYR A 271 -2.10 8.83 -6.22
CA TYR A 271 -2.33 9.20 -7.61
C TYR A 271 -2.76 10.66 -7.73
N LYS A 272 -2.50 11.27 -8.87
CA LYS A 272 -2.93 12.64 -9.16
C LYS A 272 -3.49 12.76 -10.56
N TRP A 273 -4.43 13.67 -10.71
CA TRP A 273 -4.88 14.14 -12.00
C TRP A 273 -3.85 15.12 -12.59
N ASN A 274 -3.45 14.87 -13.82
CA ASN A 274 -2.46 15.69 -14.50
C ASN A 274 -2.86 15.99 -15.94
N PRO A 275 -2.53 17.19 -16.46
CA PRO A 275 -2.67 17.50 -17.88
C PRO A 275 -1.94 16.48 -18.74
N MET A 276 -2.61 15.92 -19.75
CA MET A 276 -2.08 14.86 -20.60
C MET A 276 -0.85 15.26 -21.42
N GLY A 277 -0.63 16.57 -21.64
CA GLY A 277 0.53 17.11 -22.35
C GLY A 277 1.84 17.13 -21.55
N LEU A 278 1.81 16.86 -20.24
CA LEU A 278 3.02 16.89 -19.41
C LEU A 278 3.95 15.72 -19.76
N ARG A 279 5.22 16.01 -20.05
CA ARG A 279 6.30 15.05 -20.28
C ARG A 279 7.12 14.87 -18.99
N SER A 280 6.53 14.26 -17.98
CA SER A 280 7.16 14.08 -16.66
C SER A 280 6.85 12.73 -16.03
N HIS A 281 6.36 11.77 -16.82
CA HIS A 281 5.95 10.48 -16.33
C HIS A 281 6.34 9.37 -17.32
N GLY A 282 6.53 8.15 -16.81
CA GLY A 282 6.63 6.95 -17.62
C GLY A 282 5.27 6.31 -17.87
N VAL A 283 5.27 5.15 -18.50
CA VAL A 283 4.14 4.22 -18.56
C VAL A 283 4.67 2.79 -18.49
N ARG A 284 4.03 1.96 -17.68
CA ARG A 284 4.29 0.53 -17.61
C ARG A 284 3.17 -0.21 -18.34
N ALA A 285 3.55 -0.97 -19.37
CA ALA A 285 2.60 -1.72 -20.17
C ALA A 285 2.06 -2.94 -19.40
N VAL A 286 0.78 -3.23 -19.59
CA VAL A 286 0.09 -4.38 -18.98
C VAL A 286 -0.81 -5.05 -20.01
N ARG A 287 -1.02 -6.36 -19.86
CA ARG A 287 -2.06 -7.12 -20.57
C ARG A 287 -2.77 -8.05 -19.58
N THR A 288 -3.93 -8.54 -19.96
CA THR A 288 -4.69 -9.53 -19.17
C THR A 288 -4.35 -10.93 -19.65
N LEU A 289 -4.01 -11.84 -18.74
CA LEU A 289 -3.83 -13.25 -19.10
C LEU A 289 -5.16 -13.81 -19.63
N LYS A 290 -5.08 -14.51 -20.74
CA LYS A 290 -6.24 -15.30 -21.19
C LYS A 290 -6.35 -16.50 -20.24
N LYS A 291 -7.52 -16.68 -19.63
CA LYS A 291 -7.80 -17.96 -18.97
C LYS A 291 -7.85 -19.02 -20.05
N ASP A 292 -7.05 -20.05 -19.91
CA ASP A 292 -7.21 -21.24 -20.73
C ASP A 292 -8.62 -21.76 -20.49
N SER A 293 -9.41 -21.81 -21.58
CA SER A 293 -10.81 -22.23 -21.59
C SER A 293 -10.89 -23.75 -21.60
#